data_30d99fa34a722115df41b954ddad459e
#
_entry.id   30d99fa34a722115df41b954ddad459e
#
_cell.length_a   1.000
_cell.length_b   1.000
_cell.length_c   1.000
_cell.angle_alpha   90.00
_cell.angle_beta   90.00
_cell.angle_gamma   90.00
#
_symmetry.space_group_name_H-M   'P 1'
#
loop_
_entity.id
_entity.type
_entity.pdbx_description
1 polymer ?
#
loop_
_entity_poly.entity_id
_entity_poly.type
_entity_poly.pdbx_seq_one_letter_code
_entity_poly.pdbx_strand_id
1 'polypeptide(L)'
;MNTNSKAIILLLRRIIAFVIDAAILFSIGYVLSLFLSDIFSELKLWGRLIGLIIAVLYFGIFNSNILYGHTIGKLIVRIKVVDSEGKYISIIKSILRSLIYIIPYFVLFIFSQSSNVPYLLRVLENLIPFGIGGIIIYLFIFNWKTHQSLHDIIVNTYVVDLNNNVSNESKSISLFHYIFCSIYFVILLILFSLIEFNSASNSVLKELPLLEKEILKSNEFHDVRATLLQTDNEKILIIHTFPNNKIDNYKD
;
A
#
# COMPACT_ATOMS: atom_id res chain seq x y z
N MET A 1 -17.05 -14.47 -29.81
CA MET A 1 -16.58 -14.57 -28.43
C MET A 1 -17.54 -13.77 -27.56
N ASN A 2 -18.11 -14.38 -26.52
CA ASN A 2 -19.12 -13.75 -25.65
C ASN A 2 -18.50 -12.52 -24.94
N THR A 3 -19.27 -11.47 -24.71
CA THR A 3 -18.80 -10.24 -24.03
C THR A 3 -18.16 -10.51 -22.68
N ASN A 4 -18.70 -11.46 -21.92
CA ASN A 4 -18.17 -11.90 -20.63
C ASN A 4 -16.76 -12.53 -20.76
N SER A 5 -16.50 -13.30 -21.82
CA SER A 5 -15.17 -13.90 -22.04
C SER A 5 -14.09 -12.85 -22.33
N LYS A 6 -14.43 -11.79 -23.08
CA LYS A 6 -13.49 -10.67 -23.33
C LYS A 6 -13.14 -9.91 -22.05
N ALA A 7 -14.13 -9.69 -21.20
CA ALA A 7 -13.95 -9.02 -19.91
C ALA A 7 -13.00 -9.80 -18.98
N ILE A 8 -13.20 -11.12 -18.86
CA ILE A 8 -12.34 -11.98 -18.03
C ILE A 8 -10.91 -11.99 -18.58
N ILE A 9 -10.72 -12.07 -19.89
CA ILE A 9 -9.39 -12.04 -20.51
C ILE A 9 -8.68 -10.71 -20.22
N LEU A 10 -9.38 -9.58 -20.31
CA LEU A 10 -8.80 -8.28 -20.00
C LEU A 10 -8.41 -8.19 -18.52
N LEU A 11 -9.25 -8.70 -17.60
CA LEU A 11 -8.96 -8.77 -16.17
C LEU A 11 -7.68 -9.58 -15.91
N LEU A 12 -7.58 -10.79 -16.49
CA LEU A 12 -6.41 -11.66 -16.33
C LEU A 12 -5.14 -11.00 -16.87
N ARG A 13 -5.19 -10.37 -18.03
CA ARG A 13 -4.06 -9.62 -18.60
C ARG A 13 -3.62 -8.48 -17.69
N ARG A 14 -4.54 -7.76 -17.05
CA ARG A 14 -4.22 -6.69 -16.09
C ARG A 14 -3.52 -7.26 -14.85
N ILE A 15 -3.95 -8.43 -14.34
CA ILE A 15 -3.31 -9.11 -13.22
C ILE A 15 -1.88 -9.55 -13.61
N ILE A 16 -1.71 -10.20 -14.75
CA ILE A 16 -0.40 -10.64 -15.23
C ILE A 16 0.53 -9.45 -15.44
N ALA A 17 0.04 -8.35 -16.06
CA ALA A 17 0.81 -7.13 -16.20
C ALA A 17 1.29 -6.59 -14.86
N PHE A 18 0.39 -6.54 -13.87
CA PHE A 18 0.73 -6.07 -12.52
C PHE A 18 1.78 -6.96 -11.84
N VAL A 19 1.68 -8.28 -11.96
CA VAL A 19 2.68 -9.22 -11.40
C VAL A 19 4.06 -9.02 -12.04
N ILE A 20 4.11 -8.85 -13.36
CA ILE A 20 5.38 -8.59 -14.08
C ILE A 20 5.97 -7.25 -13.63
N ASP A 21 5.16 -6.18 -13.58
CA ASP A 21 5.62 -4.86 -13.15
C ASP A 21 6.09 -4.87 -11.69
N ALA A 22 5.39 -5.59 -10.81
CA ALA A 22 5.79 -5.78 -9.41
C ALA A 22 7.12 -6.53 -9.30
N ALA A 23 7.33 -7.58 -10.10
CA ALA A 23 8.60 -8.32 -10.13
C ALA A 23 9.77 -7.43 -10.60
N ILE A 24 9.54 -6.57 -11.58
CA ILE A 24 10.56 -5.60 -12.05
C ILE A 24 10.91 -4.62 -10.94
N LEU A 25 9.90 -4.00 -10.30
CA LEU A 25 10.13 -3.05 -9.20
C LEU A 25 10.80 -3.71 -8.00
N PHE A 26 10.40 -4.94 -7.66
CA PHE A 26 11.06 -5.73 -6.62
C PHE A 26 12.53 -5.99 -6.95
N SER A 27 12.85 -6.37 -8.20
CA SER A 27 14.22 -6.60 -8.64
C SER A 27 15.06 -5.32 -8.57
N ILE A 28 14.50 -4.17 -8.97
CA ILE A 28 15.16 -2.86 -8.84
C ILE A 28 15.44 -2.56 -7.35
N GLY A 29 14.44 -2.73 -6.48
CA GLY A 29 14.58 -2.50 -5.03
C GLY A 29 15.63 -3.44 -4.41
N TYR A 30 15.64 -4.71 -4.82
CA TYR A 30 16.63 -5.70 -4.36
C TYR A 30 18.06 -5.30 -4.76
N VAL A 31 18.26 -4.95 -6.04
CA VAL A 31 19.58 -4.50 -6.53
C VAL A 31 20.02 -3.24 -5.78
N LEU A 32 19.14 -2.25 -5.60
CA LEU A 32 19.46 -1.05 -4.82
C LEU A 32 19.84 -1.37 -3.37
N SER A 33 19.18 -2.34 -2.75
CA SER A 33 19.49 -2.74 -1.37
C SER A 33 20.90 -3.35 -1.23
N LEU A 34 21.42 -4.01 -2.26
CA LEU A 34 22.77 -4.55 -2.25
C LEU A 34 23.85 -3.46 -2.25
N PHE A 35 23.58 -2.32 -2.91
CA PHE A 35 24.55 -1.23 -3.02
C PHE A 35 24.34 -0.11 -2.00
N LEU A 36 23.15 0.03 -1.45
CA LEU A 36 22.74 1.12 -0.58
C LEU A 36 22.30 0.64 0.82
N SER A 37 22.78 -0.54 1.25
CA SER A 37 22.42 -1.16 2.53
C SER A 37 22.59 -0.21 3.71
N ASP A 38 23.72 0.50 3.76
CA ASP A 38 24.07 1.41 4.85
C ASP A 38 23.11 2.61 4.90
N ILE A 39 22.81 3.20 3.73
CA ILE A 39 21.85 4.29 3.59
C ILE A 39 20.45 3.84 4.03
N PHE A 40 20.01 2.65 3.61
CA PHE A 40 18.71 2.12 4.01
C PHE A 40 18.63 1.82 5.51
N SER A 41 19.72 1.37 6.12
CA SER A 41 19.79 1.13 7.57
C SER A 41 19.67 2.43 8.37
N GLU A 42 20.29 3.52 7.93
CA GLU A 42 20.18 4.84 8.53
C GLU A 42 18.79 5.47 8.33
N LEU A 43 18.23 5.35 7.12
CA LEU A 43 16.92 5.90 6.79
C LEU A 43 15.75 5.15 7.46
N LYS A 44 15.93 3.88 7.86
CA LYS A 44 14.89 3.06 8.49
C LYS A 44 13.58 3.10 7.68
N LEU A 45 12.48 3.54 8.29
CA LEU A 45 11.17 3.66 7.64
C LEU A 45 11.14 4.66 6.47
N TRP A 46 11.98 5.72 6.52
CA TRP A 46 12.07 6.71 5.44
C TRP A 46 12.65 6.14 4.15
N GLY A 47 13.39 5.03 4.22
CA GLY A 47 13.84 4.30 3.03
C GLY A 47 12.70 3.87 2.11
N ARG A 48 11.49 3.70 2.64
CA ARG A 48 10.27 3.42 1.84
C ARG A 48 9.95 4.54 0.85
N LEU A 49 10.28 5.81 1.16
CA LEU A 49 10.06 6.93 0.24
C LEU A 49 10.85 6.78 -1.06
N ILE A 50 12.03 6.18 -1.01
CA ILE A 50 12.83 5.89 -2.21
C ILE A 50 12.05 4.91 -3.10
N GLY A 51 11.52 3.84 -2.52
CA GLY A 51 10.68 2.88 -3.24
C GLY A 51 9.40 3.51 -3.80
N LEU A 52 8.75 4.40 -3.03
CA LEU A 52 7.58 5.16 -3.48
C LEU A 52 7.91 6.01 -4.72
N ILE A 53 9.01 6.77 -4.66
CA ILE A 53 9.44 7.64 -5.78
C ILE A 53 9.72 6.79 -7.02
N ILE A 54 10.47 5.69 -6.88
CA ILE A 54 10.77 4.78 -7.99
C ILE A 54 9.49 4.21 -8.61
N ALA A 55 8.56 3.73 -7.78
CA ALA A 55 7.29 3.18 -8.26
C ALA A 55 6.43 4.24 -8.96
N VAL A 56 6.33 5.46 -8.40
CA VAL A 56 5.58 6.58 -9.01
C VAL A 56 6.19 7.01 -10.33
N LEU A 57 7.52 7.10 -10.42
CA LEU A 57 8.21 7.43 -11.65
C LEU A 57 8.03 6.32 -12.70
N TYR A 58 8.19 5.06 -12.31
CA TYR A 58 7.96 3.93 -13.21
C TYR A 58 6.55 3.95 -13.80
N PHE A 59 5.52 3.91 -12.96
CA PHE A 59 4.15 3.90 -13.46
C PHE A 59 3.72 5.23 -14.08
N GLY A 60 4.21 6.35 -13.57
CA GLY A 60 3.92 7.68 -14.09
C GLY A 60 4.43 7.90 -15.51
N ILE A 61 5.68 7.54 -15.77
CA ILE A 61 6.29 7.68 -17.08
C ILE A 61 5.74 6.65 -18.07
N PHE A 62 5.71 5.38 -17.69
CA PHE A 62 5.35 4.28 -18.57
C PHE A 62 3.86 4.28 -18.98
N ASN A 63 2.94 4.68 -18.11
CA ASN A 63 1.51 4.77 -18.47
C ASN A 63 1.14 6.08 -19.17
N SER A 64 2.09 6.99 -19.39
CA SER A 64 1.85 8.29 -20.03
C SER A 64 2.02 8.22 -21.56
N ASN A 65 1.77 9.37 -22.21
CA ASN A 65 2.01 9.57 -23.63
C ASN A 65 3.50 9.46 -24.02
N ILE A 66 4.44 9.54 -23.07
CA ILE A 66 5.88 9.40 -23.30
C ILE A 66 6.21 7.98 -23.79
N LEU A 67 5.60 6.97 -23.17
CA LEU A 67 5.82 5.56 -23.50
C LEU A 67 4.52 4.87 -23.95
N TYR A 68 3.69 5.58 -24.71
CA TYR A 68 2.50 5.07 -25.39
C TYR A 68 1.50 4.36 -24.46
N GLY A 69 1.45 4.76 -23.19
CA GLY A 69 0.45 4.30 -22.23
C GLY A 69 0.61 2.86 -21.73
N HIS A 70 1.79 2.27 -21.83
CA HIS A 70 2.01 0.90 -21.33
C HIS A 70 3.30 0.75 -20.55
N THR A 71 3.23 0.05 -19.42
CA THR A 71 4.38 -0.48 -18.70
C THR A 71 4.95 -1.70 -19.41
N ILE A 72 6.10 -2.19 -18.96
CA ILE A 72 6.72 -3.40 -19.54
C ILE A 72 5.75 -4.59 -19.40
N GLY A 73 5.13 -4.78 -18.22
CA GLY A 73 4.14 -5.83 -18.02
C GLY A 73 2.93 -5.69 -18.95
N LYS A 74 2.41 -4.47 -19.13
CA LYS A 74 1.28 -4.20 -20.03
C LYS A 74 1.64 -4.42 -21.51
N LEU A 75 2.84 -4.07 -21.91
CA LEU A 75 3.32 -4.31 -23.28
C LEU A 75 3.36 -5.81 -23.59
N ILE A 76 3.88 -6.62 -22.67
CA ILE A 76 3.95 -8.08 -22.83
C ILE A 76 2.55 -8.69 -23.04
N VAL A 77 1.57 -8.25 -22.27
CA VAL A 77 0.19 -8.76 -22.36
C VAL A 77 -0.68 -7.97 -23.35
N ARG A 78 -0.10 -7.03 -24.10
CA ARG A 78 -0.75 -6.24 -25.16
C ARG A 78 -1.96 -5.43 -24.70
N ILE A 79 -1.80 -4.66 -23.61
CA ILE A 79 -2.78 -3.69 -23.11
C ILE A 79 -2.14 -2.32 -22.91
N LYS A 80 -2.94 -1.27 -22.98
CA LYS A 80 -2.51 0.13 -22.80
C LYS A 80 -3.51 0.93 -22.00
N VAL A 81 -3.05 2.06 -21.42
CA VAL A 81 -3.88 3.05 -20.73
C VAL A 81 -4.18 4.21 -21.67
N VAL A 82 -5.45 4.59 -21.73
CA VAL A 82 -5.94 5.70 -22.55
C VAL A 82 -7.00 6.51 -21.76
N ASP A 83 -7.32 7.69 -22.23
CA ASP A 83 -8.44 8.48 -21.73
C ASP A 83 -9.77 8.07 -22.38
N SER A 84 -10.85 8.81 -22.06
CA SER A 84 -12.18 8.59 -22.63
C SER A 84 -12.28 8.80 -24.14
N GLU A 85 -11.33 9.52 -24.74
CA GLU A 85 -11.26 9.75 -26.19
C GLU A 85 -10.35 8.72 -26.91
N GLY A 86 -9.75 7.79 -26.16
CA GLY A 86 -8.81 6.81 -26.69
C GLY A 86 -7.40 7.36 -26.92
N LYS A 87 -7.08 8.57 -26.42
CA LYS A 87 -5.76 9.19 -26.49
C LYS A 87 -4.88 8.74 -25.31
N TYR A 88 -3.56 8.80 -25.49
CA TYR A 88 -2.62 8.56 -24.41
C TYR A 88 -2.70 9.70 -23.39
N ILE A 89 -2.63 9.35 -22.11
CA ILE A 89 -2.77 10.31 -21.01
C ILE A 89 -1.47 11.11 -20.79
N SER A 90 -1.61 12.34 -20.29
CA SER A 90 -0.46 13.16 -19.91
C SER A 90 0.30 12.55 -18.74
N ILE A 91 1.58 12.92 -18.58
CA ILE A 91 2.41 12.45 -17.46
C ILE A 91 1.81 12.81 -16.10
N ILE A 92 1.26 14.01 -15.94
CA ILE A 92 0.64 14.46 -14.68
C ILE A 92 -0.56 13.55 -14.34
N LYS A 93 -1.41 13.29 -15.32
CA LYS A 93 -2.57 12.40 -15.15
C LYS A 93 -2.15 10.97 -14.81
N SER A 94 -1.04 10.50 -15.41
CA SER A 94 -0.46 9.20 -15.14
C SER A 94 0.14 9.12 -13.73
N ILE A 95 0.83 10.16 -13.26
CA ILE A 95 1.35 10.25 -11.88
C ILE A 95 0.20 10.25 -10.88
N LEU A 96 -0.82 11.10 -11.06
CA LEU A 96 -1.99 11.13 -10.17
C LEU A 96 -2.67 9.76 -10.10
N ARG A 97 -2.81 9.10 -11.24
CA ARG A 97 -3.36 7.74 -11.32
C ARG A 97 -2.52 6.75 -10.50
N SER A 98 -1.19 6.81 -10.62
CA SER A 98 -0.29 5.88 -9.92
C SER A 98 -0.27 6.13 -8.41
N LEU A 99 -0.32 7.36 -7.96
CA LEU A 99 -0.36 7.70 -6.53
C LEU A 99 -1.56 7.05 -5.82
N ILE A 100 -2.73 7.00 -6.45
CA ILE A 100 -3.94 6.45 -5.84
C ILE A 100 -3.79 4.98 -5.45
N TYR A 101 -3.09 4.16 -6.25
CA TYR A 101 -2.92 2.74 -5.92
C TYR A 101 -1.59 2.40 -5.26
N ILE A 102 -0.59 3.29 -5.34
CA ILE A 102 0.72 3.07 -4.71
C ILE A 102 0.71 3.53 -3.25
N ILE A 103 0.12 4.69 -2.92
CA ILE A 103 0.09 5.24 -1.56
C ILE A 103 -0.46 4.22 -0.55
N PRO A 104 -1.58 3.53 -0.77
CA PRO A 104 -2.10 2.55 0.18
C PRO A 104 -1.07 1.49 0.60
N TYR A 105 -0.25 1.03 -0.33
CA TYR A 105 0.80 0.06 -0.05
C TYR A 105 1.93 0.63 0.82
N PHE A 106 2.34 1.88 0.54
CA PHE A 106 3.47 2.49 1.25
C PHE A 106 3.10 3.03 2.63
N VAL A 107 1.83 3.36 2.88
CA VAL A 107 1.34 3.83 4.20
C VAL A 107 1.22 2.67 5.19
N LEU A 108 1.00 1.43 4.71
CA LEU A 108 0.82 0.27 5.56
C LEU A 108 2.02 0.08 6.52
N PHE A 109 1.75 -0.02 7.82
CA PHE A 109 2.74 -0.21 8.89
C PHE A 109 3.77 0.93 9.07
N ILE A 110 3.46 2.14 8.64
CA ILE A 110 4.37 3.28 8.83
C ILE A 110 4.57 3.61 10.31
N PHE A 111 3.50 3.57 11.09
CA PHE A 111 3.51 3.94 12.51
C PHE A 111 3.47 2.73 13.44
N SER A 112 3.49 1.51 12.91
CA SER A 112 3.35 0.27 13.70
C SER A 112 4.41 0.11 14.80
N GLN A 113 5.59 0.71 14.62
CA GLN A 113 6.72 0.63 15.54
C GLN A 113 6.81 1.82 16.51
N SER A 114 5.91 2.80 16.44
CA SER A 114 5.93 3.98 17.29
C SER A 114 4.80 3.92 18.33
N SER A 115 5.14 4.09 19.61
CA SER A 115 4.18 4.12 20.70
C SER A 115 3.39 5.43 20.81
N ASN A 116 4.00 6.55 20.39
CA ASN A 116 3.46 7.90 20.57
C ASN A 116 2.79 8.46 19.32
N VAL A 117 2.03 7.65 18.59
CA VAL A 117 1.31 8.10 17.39
C VAL A 117 -0.09 8.60 17.79
N PRO A 118 -0.50 9.79 17.34
CA PRO A 118 -1.87 10.27 17.54
C PRO A 118 -2.91 9.28 17.03
N TYR A 119 -4.01 9.13 17.78
CA TYR A 119 -5.13 8.24 17.45
C TYR A 119 -5.58 8.35 15.98
N LEU A 120 -5.77 9.57 15.49
CA LEU A 120 -6.19 9.80 14.10
C LEU A 120 -5.23 9.20 13.08
N LEU A 121 -3.92 9.33 13.30
CA LEU A 121 -2.92 8.80 12.38
C LEU A 121 -2.91 7.26 12.36
N ARG A 122 -3.17 6.59 13.48
CA ARG A 122 -3.33 5.13 13.54
C ARG A 122 -4.57 4.66 12.79
N VAL A 123 -5.69 5.35 12.97
CA VAL A 123 -6.91 5.07 12.20
C VAL A 123 -6.65 5.22 10.70
N LEU A 124 -5.99 6.31 10.27
CA LEU A 124 -5.67 6.57 8.88
C LEU A 124 -4.68 5.55 8.30
N GLU A 125 -3.68 5.12 9.09
CA GLU A 125 -2.71 4.09 8.68
C GLU A 125 -3.39 2.79 8.26
N ASN A 126 -4.46 2.40 8.94
CA ASN A 126 -5.24 1.21 8.60
C ASN A 126 -6.31 1.50 7.54
N LEU A 127 -6.99 2.65 7.64
CA LEU A 127 -8.08 3.00 6.74
C LEU A 127 -7.61 3.23 5.30
N ILE A 128 -6.44 3.83 5.08
CA ILE A 128 -5.92 4.09 3.73
C ILE A 128 -5.65 2.77 2.99
N PRO A 129 -4.84 1.82 3.47
CA PRO A 129 -4.57 0.59 2.73
C PRO A 129 -5.77 -0.34 2.64
N PHE A 130 -6.53 -0.54 3.71
CA PHE A 130 -7.68 -1.45 3.70
C PHE A 130 -8.92 -0.80 3.07
N GLY A 131 -9.19 0.47 3.32
CA GLY A 131 -10.32 1.20 2.75
C GLY A 131 -10.11 1.48 1.26
N ILE A 132 -9.10 2.26 0.90
CA ILE A 132 -8.82 2.62 -0.50
C ILE A 132 -8.35 1.38 -1.28
N GLY A 133 -7.43 0.59 -0.73
CA GLY A 133 -6.94 -0.63 -1.37
C GLY A 133 -8.05 -1.66 -1.59
N GLY A 134 -8.94 -1.85 -0.63
CA GLY A 134 -10.10 -2.74 -0.76
C GLY A 134 -11.08 -2.26 -1.84
N ILE A 135 -11.37 -0.96 -1.93
CA ILE A 135 -12.20 -0.39 -2.99
C ILE A 135 -11.53 -0.57 -4.37
N ILE A 136 -10.21 -0.39 -4.47
CA ILE A 136 -9.46 -0.64 -5.70
C ILE A 136 -9.66 -2.07 -6.17
N ILE A 137 -9.48 -3.05 -5.28
CA ILE A 137 -9.63 -4.48 -5.59
C ILE A 137 -11.08 -4.81 -5.93
N TYR A 138 -12.04 -4.32 -5.14
CA TYR A 138 -13.46 -4.53 -5.39
C TYR A 138 -13.88 -4.05 -6.78
N LEU A 139 -13.60 -2.80 -7.12
CA LEU A 139 -13.94 -2.25 -8.43
C LEU A 139 -13.19 -2.95 -9.57
N PHE A 140 -11.94 -3.31 -9.34
CA PHE A 140 -11.14 -4.05 -10.32
C PHE A 140 -11.79 -5.39 -10.71
N ILE A 141 -12.38 -6.09 -9.73
CA ILE A 141 -12.99 -7.41 -9.95
C ILE A 141 -14.46 -7.29 -10.42
N PHE A 142 -15.25 -6.43 -9.78
CA PHE A 142 -16.71 -6.45 -9.93
C PHE A 142 -17.29 -5.38 -10.87
N ASN A 143 -16.50 -4.38 -11.29
CA ASN A 143 -17.00 -3.38 -12.23
C ASN A 143 -16.89 -3.86 -13.68
N TRP A 144 -17.69 -4.85 -14.02
CA TRP A 144 -17.72 -5.48 -15.36
C TRP A 144 -18.18 -4.55 -16.49
N LYS A 145 -18.89 -3.49 -16.16
CA LYS A 145 -19.48 -2.57 -17.14
C LYS A 145 -18.43 -1.67 -17.78
N THR A 146 -17.55 -1.07 -16.97
CA THR A 146 -16.51 -0.13 -17.45
C THR A 146 -15.10 -0.71 -17.38
N HIS A 147 -14.90 -1.78 -16.61
CA HIS A 147 -13.59 -2.36 -16.26
C HIS A 147 -12.62 -1.37 -15.61
N GLN A 148 -13.15 -0.30 -15.01
CA GLN A 148 -12.37 0.69 -14.30
C GLN A 148 -12.24 0.34 -12.83
N SER A 149 -11.04 0.47 -12.29
CA SER A 149 -10.80 0.49 -10.85
C SER A 149 -10.85 1.93 -10.32
N LEU A 150 -10.74 2.13 -9.00
CA LEU A 150 -10.85 3.45 -8.38
C LEU A 150 -9.93 4.50 -9.03
N HIS A 151 -8.66 4.16 -9.23
CA HIS A 151 -7.70 5.06 -9.87
C HIS A 151 -8.05 5.40 -11.32
N ASP A 152 -8.69 4.46 -12.06
CA ASP A 152 -9.16 4.71 -13.41
C ASP A 152 -10.34 5.67 -13.43
N ILE A 153 -11.25 5.54 -12.44
CA ILE A 153 -12.44 6.38 -12.29
C ILE A 153 -12.06 7.81 -11.96
N ILE A 154 -11.21 8.01 -10.93
CA ILE A 154 -10.83 9.34 -10.44
C ILE A 154 -10.15 10.18 -11.54
N VAL A 155 -9.31 9.56 -12.36
CA VAL A 155 -8.59 10.27 -13.41
C VAL A 155 -9.21 10.09 -14.80
N ASN A 156 -10.38 9.45 -14.89
CA ASN A 156 -11.11 9.17 -16.13
C ASN A 156 -10.22 8.52 -17.21
N THR A 157 -9.74 7.30 -16.89
CA THR A 157 -8.88 6.50 -17.76
C THR A 157 -9.45 5.12 -17.98
N TYR A 158 -8.99 4.44 -19.03
CA TYR A 158 -9.40 3.09 -19.40
C TYR A 158 -8.18 2.25 -19.72
N VAL A 159 -8.25 0.96 -19.40
CA VAL A 159 -7.27 -0.02 -19.86
C VAL A 159 -7.91 -0.81 -21.01
N VAL A 160 -7.26 -0.78 -22.16
CA VAL A 160 -7.78 -1.38 -23.40
C VAL A 160 -6.73 -2.28 -24.04
N ASP A 161 -7.15 -3.16 -24.95
CA ASP A 161 -6.21 -3.90 -25.79
C ASP A 161 -5.37 -2.94 -26.64
N LEU A 162 -4.12 -3.31 -26.91
CA LEU A 162 -3.18 -2.45 -27.68
C LEU A 162 -3.72 -2.05 -29.04
N ASN A 163 -4.45 -2.95 -29.71
CA ASN A 163 -4.99 -2.77 -31.04
C ASN A 163 -6.42 -2.21 -31.07
N ASN A 164 -7.07 -2.05 -29.91
CA ASN A 164 -8.43 -1.54 -29.83
C ASN A 164 -8.43 -0.09 -29.32
N ASN A 165 -9.30 0.72 -29.91
CA ASN A 165 -9.66 2.02 -29.38
C ASN A 165 -10.85 1.86 -28.42
N VAL A 166 -11.01 2.82 -27.49
CA VAL A 166 -12.20 2.89 -26.64
C VAL A 166 -13.42 2.96 -27.55
N SER A 167 -14.38 2.04 -27.34
CA SER A 167 -15.70 2.22 -27.95
C SER A 167 -16.28 3.51 -27.39
N ASN A 168 -16.72 4.43 -28.24
CA ASN A 168 -17.28 5.74 -27.90
C ASN A 168 -18.56 5.70 -27.01
N GLU A 169 -18.96 4.53 -26.55
CA GLU A 169 -20.03 4.41 -25.56
C GLU A 169 -19.47 4.80 -24.19
N SER A 170 -19.84 5.97 -23.72
CA SER A 170 -19.59 6.41 -22.33
C SER A 170 -20.38 5.53 -21.36
N LYS A 171 -19.80 4.39 -21.00
CA LYS A 171 -20.41 3.49 -20.02
C LYS A 171 -20.22 4.11 -18.63
N SER A 172 -21.29 4.56 -18.00
CA SER A 172 -21.27 5.03 -16.63
C SER A 172 -21.22 3.84 -15.65
N ILE A 173 -20.51 4.04 -14.55
CA ILE A 173 -20.48 3.08 -13.44
C ILE A 173 -21.89 2.98 -12.83
N SER A 174 -22.26 1.79 -12.38
CA SER A 174 -23.54 1.61 -11.69
C SER A 174 -23.54 2.33 -10.34
N LEU A 175 -24.65 2.99 -10.00
CA LEU A 175 -24.86 3.62 -8.69
C LEU A 175 -24.63 2.62 -7.53
N PHE A 176 -24.95 1.36 -7.75
CA PHE A 176 -24.70 0.28 -6.78
C PHE A 176 -23.26 0.23 -6.29
N HIS A 177 -22.26 0.37 -7.19
CA HIS A 177 -20.86 0.36 -6.79
C HIS A 177 -20.47 1.55 -5.92
N TYR A 178 -21.03 2.74 -6.18
CA TYR A 178 -20.78 3.92 -5.33
C TYR A 178 -21.36 3.71 -3.92
N ILE A 179 -22.60 3.22 -3.83
CA ILE A 179 -23.24 2.93 -2.54
C ILE A 179 -22.45 1.89 -1.77
N PHE A 180 -22.07 0.78 -2.43
CA PHE A 180 -21.30 -0.29 -1.80
C PHE A 180 -19.94 0.22 -1.28
N CYS A 181 -19.18 0.94 -2.10
CA CYS A 181 -17.89 1.51 -1.70
C CYS A 181 -18.02 2.49 -0.53
N SER A 182 -19.08 3.31 -0.52
CA SER A 182 -19.34 4.25 0.58
C SER A 182 -19.66 3.53 1.88
N ILE A 183 -20.55 2.53 1.83
CA ILE A 183 -20.90 1.73 3.02
C ILE A 183 -19.67 0.97 3.54
N TYR A 184 -18.91 0.33 2.65
CA TYR A 184 -17.67 -0.37 2.99
C TYR A 184 -16.68 0.55 3.71
N PHE A 185 -16.45 1.75 3.17
CA PHE A 185 -15.51 2.71 3.75
C PHE A 185 -15.97 3.19 5.14
N VAL A 186 -17.27 3.47 5.32
CA VAL A 186 -17.84 3.87 6.61
C VAL A 186 -17.74 2.75 7.63
N ILE A 187 -18.01 1.49 7.25
CA ILE A 187 -17.87 0.34 8.14
C ILE A 187 -16.40 0.21 8.61
N LEU A 188 -15.43 0.32 7.72
CA LEU A 188 -14.01 0.25 8.09
C LEU A 188 -13.59 1.43 8.96
N LEU A 189 -14.08 2.64 8.69
CA LEU A 189 -13.82 3.81 9.53
C LEU A 189 -14.29 3.57 10.96
N ILE A 190 -15.52 3.08 11.13
CA ILE A 190 -16.07 2.75 12.46
C ILE A 190 -15.26 1.63 13.10
N LEU A 191 -14.96 0.56 12.38
CA LEU A 191 -14.22 -0.60 12.87
C LEU A 191 -12.82 -0.20 13.38
N PHE A 192 -12.03 0.49 12.58
CA PHE A 192 -10.69 0.93 12.98
C PHE A 192 -10.74 1.98 14.09
N SER A 193 -11.74 2.85 14.09
CA SER A 193 -11.95 3.78 15.21
C SER A 193 -12.24 3.05 16.52
N LEU A 194 -13.06 2.01 16.51
CA LEU A 194 -13.34 1.19 17.71
C LEU A 194 -12.13 0.40 18.16
N ILE A 195 -11.37 -0.20 17.24
CA ILE A 195 -10.16 -0.96 17.56
C ILE A 195 -9.14 -0.04 18.25
N GLU A 196 -8.87 1.13 17.69
CA GLU A 196 -7.89 2.08 18.25
C GLU A 196 -8.40 2.69 19.57
N PHE A 197 -9.70 2.94 19.70
CA PHE A 197 -10.29 3.39 20.97
C PHE A 197 -10.11 2.36 22.09
N ASN A 198 -10.42 1.09 21.83
CA ASN A 198 -10.23 0.01 22.79
C ASN A 198 -8.75 -0.19 23.15
N SER A 199 -7.86 -0.12 22.17
CA SER A 199 -6.41 -0.18 22.38
C SER A 199 -5.92 0.97 23.27
N ALA A 200 -6.39 2.19 23.01
CA ALA A 200 -6.04 3.38 23.78
C ALA A 200 -6.61 3.36 25.22
N SER A 201 -7.76 2.75 25.43
CA SER A 201 -8.40 2.66 26.76
C SER A 201 -7.79 1.59 27.67
N ASN A 202 -7.05 0.63 27.12
CA ASN A 202 -6.44 -0.43 27.90
C ASN A 202 -5.21 0.12 28.68
N SER A 203 -5.34 0.25 30.00
CA SER A 203 -4.30 0.83 30.87
C SER A 203 -2.96 0.08 30.81
N VAL A 204 -3.01 -1.22 30.71
CA VAL A 204 -1.81 -2.07 30.66
C VAL A 204 -1.01 -1.82 29.39
N LEU A 205 -1.68 -1.64 28.25
CA LEU A 205 -1.01 -1.31 26.98
C LEU A 205 -0.42 0.10 26.99
N LYS A 206 -0.98 1.03 27.78
CA LYS A 206 -0.41 2.38 27.94
C LYS A 206 0.84 2.41 28.79
N GLU A 207 0.97 1.50 29.74
CA GLU A 207 2.12 1.44 30.64
C GLU A 207 3.35 0.77 30.01
N LEU A 208 3.17 -0.11 29.03
CA LEU A 208 4.27 -0.80 28.35
C LEU A 208 5.35 0.15 27.81
N PRO A 209 5.03 1.23 27.08
CA PRO A 209 6.06 2.17 26.58
C PRO A 209 6.76 2.95 27.69
N LEU A 210 6.10 3.16 28.82
CA LEU A 210 6.71 3.82 29.98
C LEU A 210 7.71 2.90 30.64
N LEU A 211 7.38 1.61 30.80
CA LEU A 211 8.27 0.58 31.31
C LEU A 211 9.50 0.38 30.42
N GLU A 212 9.29 0.28 29.10
CA GLU A 212 10.41 0.22 28.13
C GLU A 212 11.35 1.42 28.28
N LYS A 213 10.81 2.63 28.37
CA LYS A 213 11.59 3.87 28.53
C LYS A 213 12.31 3.94 29.86
N GLU A 214 11.71 3.41 30.92
CA GLU A 214 12.32 3.39 32.26
C GLU A 214 13.47 2.40 32.32
N ILE A 215 13.32 1.22 31.72
CA ILE A 215 14.39 0.22 31.62
C ILE A 215 15.54 0.72 30.74
N LEU A 216 15.25 1.38 29.62
CA LEU A 216 16.27 1.98 28.75
C LEU A 216 17.08 3.09 29.43
N LYS A 217 16.53 3.78 30.43
CA LYS A 217 17.27 4.80 31.21
C LYS A 217 18.38 4.21 32.07
N SER A 218 18.37 2.91 32.37
CA SER A 218 19.43 2.27 33.11
C SER A 218 20.79 2.20 32.38
N ASN A 219 20.83 2.52 31.08
CA ASN A 219 21.98 2.39 30.18
C ASN A 219 22.58 0.97 30.09
N GLU A 220 21.93 -0.03 30.63
CA GLU A 220 22.38 -1.44 30.56
C GLU A 220 21.96 -2.10 29.24
N PHE A 221 20.92 -1.56 28.60
CA PHE A 221 20.31 -2.12 27.40
C PHE A 221 20.26 -1.08 26.27
N HIS A 222 20.49 -1.53 25.03
CA HIS A 222 20.38 -0.67 23.84
C HIS A 222 18.99 -0.73 23.19
N ASP A 223 18.23 -1.80 23.43
CA ASP A 223 16.85 -1.97 22.99
C ASP A 223 16.06 -2.76 24.05
N VAL A 224 14.81 -2.39 24.28
CA VAL A 224 13.88 -3.08 25.18
C VAL A 224 12.54 -3.17 24.47
N ARG A 225 11.96 -4.35 24.48
CA ARG A 225 10.62 -4.59 23.93
C ARG A 225 9.78 -5.31 24.96
N ALA A 226 8.68 -4.69 25.35
CA ALA A 226 7.68 -5.30 26.21
C ALA A 226 6.49 -5.79 25.37
N THR A 227 6.09 -7.03 25.59
CA THR A 227 4.94 -7.65 24.93
C THR A 227 3.99 -8.19 25.96
N LEU A 228 2.70 -7.83 25.87
CA LEU A 228 1.66 -8.39 26.70
C LEU A 228 1.00 -9.55 25.96
N LEU A 229 1.10 -10.74 26.50
CA LEU A 229 0.31 -11.90 26.08
C LEU A 229 -0.92 -12.01 26.98
N GLN A 230 -2.10 -11.97 26.38
CA GLN A 230 -3.36 -12.18 27.07
C GLN A 230 -3.93 -13.53 26.64
N THR A 231 -4.05 -14.44 27.61
CA THR A 231 -4.77 -15.72 27.49
C THR A 231 -6.08 -15.57 28.26
N ASP A 232 -7.07 -16.46 28.05
CA ASP A 232 -8.41 -16.37 28.64
C ASP A 232 -8.43 -16.16 30.17
N ASN A 233 -7.40 -16.60 30.89
CA ASN A 233 -7.32 -16.49 32.36
C ASN A 233 -6.11 -15.69 32.88
N GLU A 234 -5.14 -15.33 32.05
CA GLU A 234 -3.90 -14.70 32.53
C GLU A 234 -3.39 -13.63 31.56
N LYS A 235 -2.78 -12.59 32.12
CA LYS A 235 -2.01 -11.59 31.38
C LYS A 235 -0.54 -11.77 31.70
N ILE A 236 0.27 -12.12 30.72
CA ILE A 236 1.71 -12.34 30.85
C ILE A 236 2.44 -11.19 30.19
N LEU A 237 3.24 -10.47 30.96
CA LEU A 237 4.15 -9.45 30.44
C LEU A 237 5.49 -10.11 30.11
N ILE A 238 5.90 -10.08 28.85
CA ILE A 238 7.21 -10.54 28.40
C ILE A 238 8.05 -9.32 28.07
N ILE A 239 9.20 -9.17 28.73
CA ILE A 239 10.16 -8.10 28.46
C ILE A 239 11.38 -8.72 27.77
N HIS A 240 11.62 -8.33 26.53
CA HIS A 240 12.83 -8.66 25.80
C HIS A 240 13.83 -7.53 25.96
N THR A 241 14.99 -7.81 26.54
CA THR A 241 16.08 -6.85 26.71
C THR A 241 17.26 -7.25 25.85
N PHE A 242 17.87 -6.28 25.20
CA PHE A 242 19.08 -6.45 24.40
C PHE A 242 20.22 -5.68 25.07
N PRO A 243 21.15 -6.37 25.74
CA PRO A 243 22.21 -5.72 26.51
C PRO A 243 23.13 -4.92 25.60
N ASN A 244 23.61 -3.79 26.11
CA ASN A 244 24.73 -3.09 25.50
C ASN A 244 25.96 -4.00 25.61
N ASN A 245 26.46 -4.54 24.50
CA ASN A 245 27.72 -5.29 24.44
C ASN A 245 28.91 -4.35 24.68
N LYS A 246 29.09 -3.90 25.93
CA LYS A 246 30.42 -3.59 26.41
C LYS A 246 31.08 -4.95 26.71
N ILE A 247 31.85 -5.44 25.77
CA ILE A 247 32.83 -6.50 26.05
C ILE A 247 33.83 -5.83 26.98
N ASP A 248 33.60 -5.91 28.28
CA ASP A 248 34.64 -5.69 29.25
C ASP A 248 35.62 -6.86 29.08
N ASN A 249 36.76 -6.56 28.43
CA ASN A 249 37.90 -7.44 28.39
C ASN A 249 38.31 -7.73 29.82
N TYR A 250 37.81 -8.82 30.40
CA TYR A 250 38.45 -9.46 31.55
C TYR A 250 39.80 -9.96 31.05
N LYS A 251 40.86 -9.15 31.24
CA LYS A 251 42.23 -9.62 31.29
C LYS A 251 42.43 -10.19 32.69
N ASP A 252 42.46 -11.51 32.79
CA ASP A 252 43.23 -12.20 33.82
C ASP A 252 44.73 -12.24 33.43
#